data_98b032d969f4ad43070ba8df8b6422c6
#
_entry.id   98b032d969f4ad43070ba8df8b6422c6
#
_cell.length_a   1.000
_cell.length_b   1.000
_cell.length_c   1.000
_cell.angle_alpha   90.00
_cell.angle_beta   90.00
_cell.angle_gamma   90.00
#
_symmetry.space_group_name_H-M   'P 1'
#
loop_
_entity.id
_entity.type
_entity.pdbx_description
1 polymer ?
#
loop_
_entity_poly.entity_id
_entity_poly.type
_entity_poly.pdbx_seq_one_letter_code
_entity_poly.pdbx_strand_id
1 'polypeptide(L)'
;MKKRIVIESDDNAEVKEVKRNINKDSYHKLINNPIIEWLIYMIGYALVLIIVSALFKSFWINTSHFGIYALLASIIIYILNQTIKPIINYMTLPLTIISWGLMYPISNVIVLYLTSFLLGKENFYIGGFFAAFIIAIIISFLNILMEGFVIKPIIKKKKNNG
;
A
#
# COMPACT_ATOMS: atom_id res chain seq x y z
N MET A 1 47.86 36.77 5.17
CA MET A 1 47.47 35.35 5.25
C MET A 1 46.04 35.09 5.78
N LYS A 2 45.45 35.87 6.64
CA LYS A 2 44.06 35.66 7.19
C LYS A 2 42.93 35.81 6.16
N LYS A 3 43.03 36.64 5.13
CA LYS A 3 41.99 36.86 4.13
C LYS A 3 41.70 35.60 3.23
N ARG A 4 42.70 34.84 2.88
CA ARG A 4 42.54 33.62 2.05
C ARG A 4 41.78 32.51 2.75
N ILE A 5 41.98 32.33 4.06
CA ILE A 5 41.35 31.29 4.84
C ILE A 5 39.86 31.56 5.03
N VAL A 6 39.48 32.85 5.17
CA VAL A 6 38.05 33.24 5.32
C VAL A 6 37.27 33.09 4.03
N ILE A 7 37.89 33.40 2.87
CA ILE A 7 37.23 33.19 1.55
C ILE A 7 37.04 31.73 1.23
N GLU A 8 38.05 30.88 1.53
CA GLU A 8 37.98 29.43 1.27
C GLU A 8 36.99 28.71 2.18
N SER A 9 36.73 29.20 3.40
CA SER A 9 35.72 28.69 4.32
C SER A 9 34.29 29.10 3.89
N ASP A 10 34.12 30.27 3.32
CA ASP A 10 32.83 30.79 2.84
C ASP A 10 32.40 30.04 1.56
N ASP A 11 33.32 29.87 0.59
CA ASP A 11 33.05 29.08 -0.63
C ASP A 11 32.68 27.63 -0.32
N ASN A 12 33.32 27.01 0.68
CA ASN A 12 32.97 25.65 1.10
C ASN A 12 31.61 25.58 1.82
N ALA A 13 31.21 26.64 2.52
CA ALA A 13 29.88 26.73 3.16
C ALA A 13 28.80 26.91 2.09
N GLU A 14 28.96 27.80 1.13
CA GLU A 14 28.03 28.00 0.01
C GLU A 14 27.89 26.76 -0.85
N VAL A 15 28.99 26.06 -1.20
CA VAL A 15 28.95 24.81 -1.96
C VAL A 15 28.21 23.70 -1.18
N LYS A 16 28.35 23.66 0.16
CA LYS A 16 27.60 22.70 0.99
C LYS A 16 26.11 23.05 1.05
N GLU A 17 25.74 24.32 1.12
CA GLU A 17 24.34 24.75 1.09
C GLU A 17 23.70 24.50 -0.27
N VAL A 18 24.37 24.81 -1.35
CA VAL A 18 23.89 24.53 -2.72
C VAL A 18 23.70 23.04 -2.93
N LYS A 19 24.66 22.19 -2.48
CA LYS A 19 24.50 20.73 -2.53
C LYS A 19 23.35 20.20 -1.67
N ARG A 20 23.11 20.81 -0.48
CA ARG A 20 21.97 20.44 0.36
C ARG A 20 20.65 20.84 -0.31
N ASN A 21 20.58 21.98 -0.93
CA ASN A 21 19.37 22.47 -1.60
C ASN A 21 19.07 21.66 -2.87
N ILE A 22 20.07 21.37 -3.71
CA ILE A 22 19.92 20.48 -4.89
C ILE A 22 19.44 19.08 -4.46
N ASN A 23 20.02 18.55 -3.39
CA ASN A 23 19.63 17.23 -2.89
C ASN A 23 18.18 17.28 -2.35
N LYS A 24 17.82 18.33 -1.63
CA LYS A 24 16.48 18.56 -1.10
C LYS A 24 15.43 18.69 -2.20
N ASP A 25 15.72 19.47 -3.24
CA ASP A 25 14.82 19.64 -4.40
C ASP A 25 14.68 18.35 -5.22
N SER A 26 15.76 17.59 -5.36
CA SER A 26 15.73 16.27 -6.02
C SER A 26 14.89 15.26 -5.23
N TYR A 27 15.02 15.22 -3.89
CA TYR A 27 14.18 14.40 -3.03
C TYR A 27 12.71 14.82 -3.11
N HIS A 28 12.40 16.13 -3.17
CA HIS A 28 11.03 16.63 -3.31
C HIS A 28 10.40 16.21 -4.65
N LYS A 29 11.15 16.29 -5.72
CA LYS A 29 10.69 15.89 -7.05
C LYS A 29 10.47 14.38 -7.15
N LEU A 30 11.31 13.57 -6.49
CA LEU A 30 11.12 12.12 -6.40
C LEU A 30 9.89 11.75 -5.56
N ILE A 31 9.62 12.47 -4.48
CA ILE A 31 8.55 12.16 -3.53
C ILE A 31 7.18 12.62 -4.03
N ASN A 32 7.12 13.70 -4.81
CA ASN A 32 5.89 14.14 -5.48
C ASN A 32 5.55 13.28 -6.71
N ASN A 33 6.33 12.25 -6.99
CA ASN A 33 6.04 11.33 -8.07
C ASN A 33 4.88 10.40 -7.65
N PRO A 34 3.75 10.37 -8.37
CA PRO A 34 2.61 9.53 -8.06
C PRO A 34 2.96 8.02 -8.04
N ILE A 35 4.02 7.62 -8.74
CA ILE A 35 4.52 6.24 -8.76
C ILE A 35 5.06 5.84 -7.38
N ILE A 36 5.81 6.72 -6.72
CA ILE A 36 6.37 6.43 -5.38
C ILE A 36 5.26 6.35 -4.33
N GLU A 37 4.28 7.23 -4.40
CA GLU A 37 3.12 7.18 -3.54
C GLU A 37 2.36 5.86 -3.72
N TRP A 38 2.12 5.46 -4.96
CA TRP A 38 1.51 4.17 -5.29
C TRP A 38 2.31 2.98 -4.76
N LEU A 39 3.65 2.99 -4.88
CA LEU A 39 4.51 1.94 -4.32
C LEU A 39 4.44 1.85 -2.80
N ILE A 40 4.35 2.97 -2.10
CA ILE A 40 4.19 3.00 -0.63
C ILE A 40 2.87 2.32 -0.23
N TYR A 41 1.78 2.61 -0.95
CA TYR A 41 0.50 1.92 -0.73
C TYR A 41 0.60 0.42 -0.98
N MET A 42 1.26 -0.01 -2.07
CA MET A 42 1.42 -1.43 -2.39
C MET A 42 2.22 -2.19 -1.32
N ILE A 43 3.32 -1.60 -0.84
CA ILE A 43 4.12 -2.18 0.24
C ILE A 43 3.30 -2.26 1.53
N GLY A 44 2.56 -1.21 1.88
CA GLY A 44 1.69 -1.20 3.05
C GLY A 44 0.62 -2.31 2.99
N TYR A 45 -0.04 -2.47 1.86
CA TYR A 45 -1.05 -3.51 1.65
C TYR A 45 -0.44 -4.92 1.65
N ALA A 46 0.76 -5.09 1.08
CA ALA A 46 1.48 -6.37 1.14
C ALA A 46 1.81 -6.77 2.58
N LEU A 47 2.25 -5.81 3.41
CA LEU A 47 2.51 -6.05 4.84
C LEU A 47 1.23 -6.49 5.58
N VAL A 48 0.10 -5.85 5.32
CA VAL A 48 -1.19 -6.26 5.89
C VAL A 48 -1.54 -7.69 5.50
N LEU A 49 -1.36 -8.06 4.24
CA LEU A 49 -1.62 -9.42 3.75
C LEU A 49 -0.72 -10.45 4.44
N ILE A 50 0.56 -10.14 4.64
CA ILE A 50 1.51 -11.02 5.34
C ILE A 50 1.09 -11.19 6.80
N ILE A 51 0.73 -10.11 7.49
CA ILE A 51 0.27 -10.14 8.89
C ILE A 51 -0.97 -11.02 9.03
N VAL A 52 -1.97 -10.83 8.15
CA VAL A 52 -3.20 -11.63 8.19
C VAL A 52 -2.92 -13.08 7.85
N SER A 53 -2.02 -13.38 6.90
CA SER A 53 -1.59 -14.74 6.59
C SER A 53 -0.90 -15.43 7.77
N ALA A 54 -0.17 -14.69 8.59
CA ALA A 54 0.46 -15.23 9.80
C ALA A 54 -0.55 -15.50 10.93
N LEU A 55 -1.64 -14.73 10.99
CA LEU A 55 -2.66 -14.84 12.04
C LEU A 55 -3.71 -15.92 11.77
N PHE A 56 -4.04 -16.18 10.51
CA PHE A 56 -5.14 -17.03 10.12
C PHE A 56 -4.69 -18.25 9.30
N LYS A 57 -4.87 -19.44 9.85
CA LYS A 57 -4.59 -20.71 9.14
C LYS A 57 -5.44 -20.91 7.87
N SER A 58 -6.60 -20.25 7.80
CA SER A 58 -7.50 -20.31 6.65
C SER A 58 -7.10 -19.37 5.51
N PHE A 59 -6.05 -18.59 5.70
CA PHE A 59 -5.48 -17.68 4.72
C PHE A 59 -3.96 -17.82 4.71
N TRP A 60 -3.39 -18.14 3.56
CA TRP A 60 -1.98 -18.40 3.45
C TRP A 60 -1.39 -17.77 2.18
N ILE A 61 -0.23 -17.15 2.32
CA ILE A 61 0.55 -16.58 1.22
C ILE A 61 1.94 -17.17 1.27
N ASN A 62 2.44 -17.60 0.12
CA ASN A 62 3.80 -18.08 -0.01
C ASN A 62 4.80 -16.93 0.21
N THR A 63 5.58 -17.00 1.29
CA THR A 63 6.60 -16.01 1.64
C THR A 63 8.01 -16.47 1.30
N SER A 64 8.19 -17.62 0.65
CA SER A 64 9.50 -18.24 0.37
C SER A 64 10.43 -17.37 -0.49
N HIS A 65 9.90 -16.41 -1.26
CA HIS A 65 10.67 -15.48 -2.08
C HIS A 65 10.54 -14.05 -1.58
N PHE A 66 10.96 -13.77 -0.34
CA PHE A 66 10.97 -12.41 0.25
C PHE A 66 9.62 -11.67 0.16
N GLY A 67 8.50 -12.39 0.18
CA GLY A 67 7.19 -11.78 0.12
C GLY A 67 6.77 -11.27 -1.27
N ILE A 68 7.43 -11.69 -2.34
CA ILE A 68 7.09 -11.31 -3.73
C ILE A 68 5.62 -11.63 -4.03
N TYR A 69 5.12 -12.78 -3.59
CA TYR A 69 3.72 -13.15 -3.79
C TYR A 69 2.75 -12.24 -3.04
N ALA A 70 3.14 -11.71 -1.88
CA ALA A 70 2.33 -10.72 -1.16
C ALA A 70 2.30 -9.37 -1.90
N LEU A 71 3.41 -8.95 -2.51
CA LEU A 71 3.46 -7.77 -3.38
C LEU A 71 2.63 -7.97 -4.64
N LEU A 72 2.77 -9.10 -5.32
CA LEU A 72 1.95 -9.44 -6.49
C LEU A 72 0.46 -9.48 -6.13
N ALA A 73 0.11 -10.11 -5.01
CA ALA A 73 -1.26 -10.13 -4.51
C ALA A 73 -1.79 -8.70 -4.25
N SER A 74 -0.99 -7.83 -3.63
CA SER A 74 -1.40 -6.44 -3.38
C SER A 74 -1.62 -5.64 -4.66
N ILE A 75 -0.80 -5.86 -5.69
CA ILE A 75 -0.96 -5.24 -7.01
C ILE A 75 -2.23 -5.75 -7.68
N ILE A 76 -2.46 -7.07 -7.68
CA ILE A 76 -3.65 -7.68 -8.25
C ILE A 76 -4.91 -7.18 -7.53
N ILE A 77 -4.91 -7.18 -6.20
CA ILE A 77 -6.03 -6.67 -5.39
C ILE A 77 -6.28 -5.19 -5.69
N TYR A 78 -5.24 -4.39 -5.86
CA TYR A 78 -5.36 -2.99 -6.23
C TYR A 78 -6.05 -2.84 -7.59
N ILE A 79 -5.60 -3.55 -8.61
CA ILE A 79 -6.19 -3.52 -9.96
C ILE A 79 -7.64 -3.99 -9.92
N LEU A 80 -7.93 -5.08 -9.22
CA LEU A 80 -9.29 -5.62 -9.08
C LEU A 80 -10.20 -4.64 -8.31
N ASN A 81 -9.67 -3.97 -7.28
CA ASN A 81 -10.41 -2.94 -6.56
C ASN A 81 -10.74 -1.73 -7.44
N GLN A 82 -9.87 -1.37 -8.38
CA GLN A 82 -10.10 -0.24 -9.29
C GLN A 82 -11.03 -0.59 -10.46
N THR A 83 -11.01 -1.84 -10.92
CA THR A 83 -11.74 -2.26 -12.12
C THR A 83 -13.00 -3.06 -11.80
N ILE A 84 -12.88 -4.13 -11.04
CA ILE A 84 -13.96 -5.09 -10.79
C ILE A 84 -14.86 -4.67 -9.64
N LYS A 85 -14.26 -4.13 -8.56
CA LYS A 85 -15.03 -3.71 -7.39
C LYS A 85 -16.10 -2.66 -7.68
N PRO A 86 -15.86 -1.61 -8.48
CA PRO A 86 -16.92 -0.69 -8.88
C PRO A 86 -18.08 -1.40 -9.58
N ILE A 87 -17.78 -2.32 -10.49
CA ILE A 87 -18.80 -3.07 -11.25
C ILE A 87 -19.65 -3.91 -10.29
N ILE A 88 -19.01 -4.67 -9.40
CA ILE A 88 -19.71 -5.47 -8.38
C ILE A 88 -20.58 -4.56 -7.50
N ASN A 89 -20.03 -3.45 -7.04
CA ASN A 89 -20.75 -2.51 -6.17
C ASN A 89 -21.97 -1.92 -6.88
N TYR A 90 -21.87 -1.57 -8.16
CA TYR A 90 -23.01 -1.10 -8.94
C TYR A 90 -24.09 -2.16 -9.07
N MET A 91 -23.72 -3.41 -9.36
CA MET A 91 -24.67 -4.52 -9.48
C MET A 91 -25.32 -4.87 -8.13
N THR A 92 -24.59 -4.72 -7.04
CA THR A 92 -25.05 -5.06 -5.70
C THR A 92 -25.67 -3.87 -4.93
N LEU A 93 -25.70 -2.66 -5.53
CA LEU A 93 -26.25 -1.45 -4.91
C LEU A 93 -27.65 -1.66 -4.30
N PRO A 94 -28.64 -2.21 -5.02
CA PRO A 94 -29.96 -2.46 -4.43
C PRO A 94 -29.88 -3.46 -3.27
N LEU A 95 -29.05 -4.49 -3.37
CA LEU A 95 -28.84 -5.49 -2.31
C LEU A 95 -28.07 -4.89 -1.12
N THR A 96 -27.16 -3.95 -1.35
CA THR A 96 -26.39 -3.27 -0.30
C THR A 96 -27.30 -2.43 0.59
N ILE A 97 -28.29 -1.77 0.02
CA ILE A 97 -29.29 -0.98 0.77
C ILE A 97 -30.14 -1.89 1.64
N ILE A 98 -30.64 -3.01 1.08
CA ILE A 98 -31.48 -3.97 1.81
C ILE A 98 -30.67 -4.70 2.89
N SER A 99 -29.40 -5.00 2.65
CA SER A 99 -28.53 -5.76 3.56
C SER A 99 -27.74 -4.91 4.55
N TRP A 100 -28.11 -3.61 4.72
CA TRP A 100 -27.42 -2.69 5.65
C TRP A 100 -25.89 -2.62 5.43
N GLY A 101 -25.46 -2.73 4.18
CA GLY A 101 -24.03 -2.62 3.81
C GLY A 101 -23.24 -3.93 3.87
N LEU A 102 -23.86 -5.08 4.18
CA LEU A 102 -23.17 -6.39 4.21
C LEU A 102 -22.60 -6.80 2.85
N MET A 103 -23.06 -6.20 1.75
CA MET A 103 -22.51 -6.46 0.41
C MET A 103 -21.08 -5.90 0.20
N TYR A 104 -20.65 -4.90 0.95
CA TYR A 104 -19.29 -4.36 0.87
C TYR A 104 -18.19 -5.41 1.17
N PRO A 105 -18.26 -6.15 2.30
CA PRO A 105 -17.33 -7.24 2.55
C PRO A 105 -17.40 -8.35 1.50
N ILE A 106 -18.57 -8.65 0.94
CA ILE A 106 -18.72 -9.65 -0.12
C ILE A 106 -17.92 -9.26 -1.37
N SER A 107 -17.94 -8.01 -1.78
CA SER A 107 -17.10 -7.51 -2.88
C SER A 107 -15.62 -7.78 -2.63
N ASN A 108 -15.14 -7.60 -1.38
CA ASN A 108 -13.76 -7.90 -1.01
C ASN A 108 -13.46 -9.40 -1.03
N VAL A 109 -14.40 -10.25 -0.63
CA VAL A 109 -14.29 -11.72 -0.74
C VAL A 109 -14.10 -12.13 -2.20
N ILE A 110 -14.89 -11.58 -3.11
CA ILE A 110 -14.78 -11.87 -4.56
C ILE A 110 -13.38 -11.47 -5.06
N VAL A 111 -12.89 -10.29 -4.69
CA VAL A 111 -11.55 -9.83 -5.05
C VAL A 111 -10.47 -10.78 -4.53
N LEU A 112 -10.58 -11.26 -3.29
CA LEU A 112 -9.63 -12.21 -2.71
C LEU A 112 -9.65 -13.56 -3.42
N TYR A 113 -10.82 -14.08 -3.77
CA TYR A 113 -10.91 -15.33 -4.55
C TYR A 113 -10.37 -15.19 -5.96
N LEU A 114 -10.62 -14.05 -6.64
CA LEU A 114 -10.03 -13.75 -7.94
C LEU A 114 -8.51 -13.65 -7.84
N THR A 115 -7.98 -13.06 -6.79
CA THR A 115 -6.54 -13.00 -6.54
C THR A 115 -5.96 -14.40 -6.33
N SER A 116 -6.63 -15.24 -5.54
CA SER A 116 -6.25 -16.64 -5.35
C SER A 116 -6.27 -17.45 -6.65
N PHE A 117 -7.24 -17.17 -7.51
CA PHE A 117 -7.33 -17.80 -8.83
C PHE A 117 -6.17 -17.38 -9.75
N LEU A 118 -5.82 -16.08 -9.76
CA LEU A 118 -4.76 -15.54 -10.62
C LEU A 118 -3.36 -15.94 -10.18
N LEU A 119 -3.10 -15.99 -8.87
CA LEU A 119 -1.79 -16.36 -8.31
C LEU A 119 -1.60 -17.87 -8.15
N GLY A 120 -2.70 -18.62 -8.21
CA GLY A 120 -2.73 -20.03 -7.88
C GLY A 120 -2.82 -20.29 -6.37
N LYS A 121 -3.55 -21.34 -6.01
CA LYS A 121 -3.79 -21.73 -4.60
C LYS A 121 -2.51 -22.12 -3.84
N GLU A 122 -1.45 -22.43 -4.55
CA GLU A 122 -0.13 -22.74 -3.98
C GLU A 122 0.60 -21.51 -3.45
N ASN A 123 0.28 -20.32 -4.00
CA ASN A 123 0.95 -19.07 -3.66
C ASN A 123 0.06 -18.14 -2.84
N PHE A 124 -1.25 -18.23 -3.03
CA PHE A 124 -2.24 -17.43 -2.33
C PHE A 124 -3.50 -18.27 -2.10
N TYR A 125 -3.65 -18.77 -0.89
CA TYR A 125 -4.77 -19.62 -0.49
C TYR A 125 -5.73 -18.88 0.42
N ILE A 126 -7.01 -19.05 0.16
CA ILE A 126 -8.08 -18.59 1.04
C ILE A 126 -9.07 -19.76 1.26
N GLY A 127 -9.46 -19.96 2.51
CA GLY A 127 -10.37 -21.02 2.90
C GLY A 127 -11.81 -20.83 2.42
N GLY A 128 -12.73 -21.57 3.02
CA GLY A 128 -14.16 -21.51 2.68
C GLY A 128 -14.77 -20.11 2.83
N PHE A 129 -15.96 -19.93 2.29
CA PHE A 129 -16.64 -18.63 2.18
C PHE A 129 -16.70 -17.83 3.50
N PHE A 130 -17.06 -18.47 4.61
CA PHE A 130 -17.12 -17.80 5.92
C PHE A 130 -15.75 -17.30 6.40
N ALA A 131 -14.70 -18.13 6.21
CA ALA A 131 -13.34 -17.73 6.54
C ALA A 131 -12.89 -16.54 5.65
N ALA A 132 -13.14 -16.63 4.35
CA ALA A 132 -12.85 -15.57 3.41
C ALA A 132 -13.58 -14.27 3.75
N PHE A 133 -14.83 -14.35 4.21
CA PHE A 133 -15.63 -13.19 4.62
C PHE A 133 -15.03 -12.48 5.84
N ILE A 134 -14.70 -13.24 6.88
CA ILE A 134 -14.05 -12.69 8.09
C ILE A 134 -12.69 -12.08 7.74
N ILE A 135 -11.88 -12.79 6.96
CA ILE A 135 -10.56 -12.32 6.53
C ILE A 135 -10.66 -11.05 5.68
N ALA A 136 -11.65 -10.98 4.78
CA ALA A 136 -11.90 -9.78 3.96
C ALA A 136 -12.22 -8.55 4.82
N ILE A 137 -13.03 -8.71 5.87
CA ILE A 137 -13.33 -7.64 6.83
C ILE A 137 -12.06 -7.20 7.55
N ILE A 138 -11.27 -8.14 8.05
CA ILE A 138 -10.03 -7.85 8.79
C ILE A 138 -9.01 -7.16 7.89
N ILE A 139 -8.79 -7.64 6.68
CA ILE A 139 -7.90 -7.01 5.70
C ILE A 139 -8.37 -5.59 5.41
N SER A 140 -9.66 -5.38 5.17
CA SER A 140 -10.21 -4.05 4.90
C SER A 140 -10.00 -3.10 6.08
N PHE A 141 -10.23 -3.56 7.30
CA PHE A 141 -10.03 -2.79 8.51
C PHE A 141 -8.55 -2.44 8.72
N LEU A 142 -7.64 -3.41 8.59
CA LEU A 142 -6.21 -3.19 8.70
C LEU A 142 -5.67 -2.26 7.61
N ASN A 143 -6.18 -2.35 6.39
CA ASN A 143 -5.82 -1.44 5.31
C ASN A 143 -6.23 0.01 5.63
N ILE A 144 -7.41 0.23 6.19
CA ILE A 144 -7.86 1.56 6.62
C ILE A 144 -6.94 2.09 7.74
N LEU A 145 -6.60 1.26 8.72
CA LEU A 145 -5.66 1.64 9.78
C LEU A 145 -4.26 1.94 9.21
N MET A 146 -3.74 1.09 8.35
CA MET A 146 -2.44 1.29 7.70
C MET A 146 -2.42 2.59 6.90
N GLU A 147 -3.45 2.85 6.12
CA GLU A 147 -3.58 4.09 5.35
C GLU A 147 -3.66 5.32 6.25
N GLY A 148 -4.52 5.29 7.27
CA GLY A 148 -4.77 6.42 8.15
C GLY A 148 -3.60 6.74 9.08
N PHE A 149 -3.00 5.72 9.71
CA PHE A 149 -2.00 5.90 10.76
C PHE A 149 -0.56 5.82 10.27
N VAL A 150 -0.30 5.13 9.16
CA VAL A 150 1.06 4.91 8.66
C VAL A 150 1.30 5.66 7.35
N ILE A 151 0.51 5.39 6.33
CA ILE A 151 0.79 5.87 4.97
C ILE A 151 0.54 7.39 4.86
N LYS A 152 -0.64 7.86 5.24
CA LYS A 152 -0.99 9.29 5.18
C LYS A 152 -0.07 10.20 6.00
N PRO A 153 0.29 9.87 7.26
CA PRO A 153 1.26 10.67 8.02
C PRO A 153 2.64 10.71 7.39
N ILE A 154 3.13 9.59 6.84
CA ILE A 154 4.42 9.53 6.14
C ILE A 154 4.43 10.46 4.94
N ILE A 155 3.41 10.36 4.09
CA ILE A 155 3.27 11.20 2.89
C ILE A 155 3.10 12.66 3.27
N LYS A 156 2.25 12.98 4.27
CA LYS A 156 2.00 14.35 4.73
C LYS A 156 3.23 14.98 5.38
N LYS A 157 3.93 14.26 6.25
CA LYS A 157 5.18 14.74 6.88
C LYS A 157 6.24 15.03 5.84
N LYS A 158 6.30 14.23 4.80
CA LYS A 158 7.19 14.37 3.68
C LYS A 158 6.86 15.59 2.82
N LYS A 159 5.58 15.91 2.64
CA LYS A 159 5.08 17.07 1.89
C LYS A 159 5.22 18.40 2.66
N ASN A 160 5.13 18.38 3.99
CA ASN A 160 5.24 19.58 4.83
C ASN A 160 6.69 19.98 5.19
N ASN A 161 7.66 19.04 5.10
CA ASN A 161 9.08 19.30 5.35
C ASN A 161 9.83 19.74 4.07
N GLY A 162 9.12 20.09 3.06
CA GLY A 162 9.49 20.72 1.81
C GLY A 162 8.76 22.00 1.59
#